data_27b7f596977b47859e17a5a78d7b8024
#
_entry.id   27b7f596977b47859e17a5a78d7b8024
#
_cell.length_a   1.000
_cell.length_b   1.000
_cell.length_c   1.000
_cell.angle_alpha   90.00
_cell.angle_beta   90.00
_cell.angle_gamma   90.00
#
_symmetry.space_group_name_H-M   'P 1'
#
loop_
_entity.id
_entity.type
_entity.pdbx_description
1 polymer ?
#
loop_
_entity_poly.entity_id
_entity_poly.type
_entity_poly.pdbx_seq_one_letter_code
_entity_poly.pdbx_strand_id
1 'polypeptide(L)' 'MPIVKIDMIEGRTEEQKRNLVKEVTDAIVRTVDTKPENVTIILNDQPKINIAKAGKTLADTK' A
#
# COMPACT_ATOMS: atom_id res chain seq x y z
N MET A 1 -17.04 7.62 -1.03
CA MET A 1 -15.84 7.74 -0.21
C MET A 1 -14.87 6.61 -0.54
N PRO A 2 -13.80 6.87 -1.33
CA PRO A 2 -12.89 5.79 -1.71
C PRO A 2 -12.04 5.29 -0.53
N ILE A 3 -11.91 3.97 -0.45
CA ILE A 3 -11.03 3.34 0.51
C ILE A 3 -10.06 2.46 -0.27
N VAL A 4 -8.77 2.71 -0.08
CA VAL A 4 -7.71 1.97 -0.77
C VAL A 4 -6.92 1.17 0.25
N LYS A 5 -6.75 -0.10 -0.01
CA LYS A 5 -5.91 -0.95 0.84
C LYS A 5 -4.73 -1.44 0.02
N ILE A 6 -3.54 -1.24 0.54
CA ILE A 6 -2.32 -1.66 -0.15
C ILE A 6 -1.55 -2.58 0.77
N ASP A 7 -1.39 -3.83 0.34
CA ASP A 7 -0.52 -4.77 1.03
C ASP A 7 0.85 -4.72 0.38
N MET A 8 1.87 -4.60 1.18
CA MET A 8 3.23 -4.49 0.67
C MET A 8 4.19 -5.21 1.61
N ILE A 9 5.30 -5.65 1.06
CA ILE A 9 6.33 -6.28 1.86
C ILE A 9 6.92 -5.25 2.81
N GLU A 10 7.14 -5.62 4.06
CA GLU A 10 7.74 -4.75 5.05
C GLU A 10 9.11 -4.23 4.59
N GLY A 11 9.53 -3.11 5.15
CA GLY A 11 10.86 -2.55 4.87
C GLY A 11 10.85 -1.18 4.21
N ARG A 12 9.71 -0.65 3.86
CA ARG A 12 9.63 0.71 3.32
C ARG A 12 9.76 1.72 4.46
N THR A 13 10.44 2.82 4.17
CA THR A 13 10.61 3.89 5.15
C THR A 13 9.31 4.66 5.34
N GLU A 14 9.24 5.40 6.45
CA GLU A 14 8.08 6.27 6.68
C GLU A 14 7.95 7.33 5.59
N GLU A 15 9.08 7.86 5.12
CA GLU A 15 9.04 8.85 4.05
C GLU A 15 8.49 8.27 2.75
N GLN A 16 8.90 7.05 2.41
CA GLN A 16 8.36 6.37 1.25
C GLN A 16 6.85 6.17 1.37
N LYS A 17 6.38 5.82 2.55
CA LYS A 17 4.94 5.64 2.79
C LYS A 17 4.19 6.96 2.68
N ARG A 18 4.76 8.06 3.22
CA ARG A 18 4.14 9.38 3.07
C ARG A 18 4.01 9.78 1.61
N ASN A 19 5.05 9.53 0.83
CA ASN A 19 5.02 9.85 -0.59
C ASN A 19 4.01 8.98 -1.34
N LEU A 20 3.93 7.70 -0.98
CA LEU A 20 2.98 6.80 -1.62
C LEU A 20 1.54 7.25 -1.37
N VAL A 21 1.17 7.55 -0.12
CA VAL A 21 -0.20 7.95 0.17
C VAL A 21 -0.55 9.28 -0.48
N LYS A 22 0.43 10.17 -0.60
CA LYS A 22 0.20 11.44 -1.29
C LYS A 22 -0.09 11.23 -2.77
N GLU A 23 0.73 10.42 -3.44
CA GLU A 23 0.57 10.17 -4.87
C GLU A 23 -0.70 9.40 -5.19
N VAL A 24 -1.03 8.41 -4.37
CA VAL A 24 -2.27 7.63 -4.56
C VAL A 24 -3.49 8.54 -4.36
N THR A 25 -3.46 9.39 -3.32
CA THR A 25 -4.55 10.31 -3.08
C THR A 25 -4.75 11.25 -4.28
N ASP A 26 -3.66 11.81 -4.80
CA ASP A 26 -3.73 12.72 -5.94
C ASP A 26 -4.33 12.02 -7.17
N ALA A 27 -3.93 10.78 -7.41
CA ALA A 27 -4.45 10.02 -8.54
C ALA A 27 -5.96 9.77 -8.42
N ILE A 28 -6.41 9.43 -7.22
CA ILE A 28 -7.83 9.16 -6.99
C ILE A 28 -8.65 10.44 -7.12
N VAL A 29 -8.15 11.54 -6.57
CA VAL A 29 -8.84 12.84 -6.67
C VAL A 29 -9.04 13.22 -8.14
N ARG A 30 -8.01 13.03 -8.98
CA ARG A 30 -8.08 13.40 -10.39
C ARG A 30 -9.01 12.49 -11.19
N THR A 31 -9.06 11.21 -10.86
CA THR A 31 -9.74 10.23 -11.71
C THR A 31 -11.15 9.91 -11.24
N VAL A 32 -11.43 10.02 -9.96
CA VAL A 32 -12.74 9.66 -9.40
C VAL A 32 -13.58 10.89 -9.08
N ASP A 33 -12.99 12.07 -9.22
CA ASP A 33 -13.68 13.35 -8.97
C ASP A 33 -14.18 13.43 -7.54
N THR A 34 -13.24 13.34 -6.61
CA THR A 34 -13.54 13.44 -5.18
C THR A 34 -12.55 14.39 -4.52
N LYS A 35 -12.79 14.70 -3.26
CA LYS A 35 -11.91 15.58 -2.50
C LYS A 35 -10.87 14.77 -1.74
N PRO A 36 -9.66 15.32 -1.52
CA PRO A 36 -8.61 14.60 -0.80
C PRO A 36 -9.05 14.09 0.58
N GLU A 37 -9.85 14.87 1.29
CA GLU A 37 -10.29 14.49 2.63
C GLU A 37 -11.24 13.31 2.63
N ASN A 38 -11.77 12.92 1.47
CA ASN A 38 -12.66 11.77 1.36
C ASN A 38 -11.92 10.48 1.00
N VAL A 39 -10.61 10.55 0.77
CA VAL A 39 -9.82 9.39 0.38
C VAL A 39 -9.15 8.78 1.61
N THR A 40 -9.46 7.51 1.88
CA THR A 40 -8.82 6.79 2.98
C THR A 40 -7.88 5.75 2.40
N ILE A 41 -6.65 5.71 2.89
CA ILE A 41 -5.65 4.75 2.43
C ILE A 41 -5.14 3.98 3.64
N ILE A 42 -5.15 2.66 3.54
CA ILE A 42 -4.63 1.78 4.57
C ILE A 42 -3.45 1.03 3.98
N LEU A 43 -2.28 1.18 4.60
CA LEU A 43 -1.08 0.46 4.19
C LEU A 43 -0.86 -0.69 5.17
N ASN A 44 -0.71 -1.89 4.64
CA ASN A 44 -0.48 -3.08 5.45
C ASN A 44 0.91 -3.62 5.16
N ASP A 45 1.82 -3.50 6.12
CA ASP A 45 3.13 -4.10 6.02
C ASP A 45 2.99 -5.60 6.26
N GLN A 46 3.44 -6.40 5.31
CA GLN A 46 3.38 -7.84 5.41
C GLN A 46 4.77 -8.40 5.67
N PRO A 47 4.96 -9.15 6.76
CA PRO A 47 6.23 -9.85 6.96
C PRO A 47 6.44 -10.87 5.84
N LYS A 48 7.69 -11.08 5.46
CA LYS A 48 7.99 -12.00 4.37
C LYS A 48 7.48 -13.41 4.62
N ILE A 49 7.41 -13.81 5.88
CA ILE A 49 6.91 -15.15 6.25
C ILE A 49 5.42 -15.30 5.94
N ASN A 50 4.70 -14.18 5.80
CA ASN A 50 3.27 -14.20 5.54
C ASN A 50 2.91 -14.13 4.07
N ILE A 51 3.89 -14.02 3.19
CA ILE A 51 3.66 -13.95 1.74
C ILE A 51 4.29 -15.17 1.10
N ALA A 52 3.50 -15.91 0.34
CA ALA A 52 3.99 -17.15 -0.26
C ALA A 52 3.60 -17.22 -1.73
N LYS A 53 4.46 -17.88 -2.50
CA LYS A 53 4.21 -18.23 -3.89
C LYS A 53 4.62 -19.68 -4.09
N ALA A 54 3.81 -20.45 -4.80
CA ALA A 54 4.09 -21.85 -5.11
C ALA A 54 4.47 -22.68 -3.87
N GLY A 55 3.81 -22.37 -2.74
CA GLY A 55 4.03 -23.12 -1.52
C GLY A 55 5.25 -22.72 -0.71
N LYS A 56 5.96 -21.68 -1.12
CA LYS A 56 7.13 -21.19 -0.37
C LYS A 56 6.94 -19.75 0.03
N THR A 57 7.30 -19.43 1.28
CA THR A 57 7.24 -18.06 1.74
C THR A 57 8.39 -17.25 1.16
N LEU A 58 8.22 -15.93 1.11
CA LEU A 58 9.30 -15.05 0.65
C LEU A 58 10.49 -15.05 1.63
N ALA A 59 10.25 -15.40 2.90
CA ALA A 59 11.34 -15.54 3.86
C ALA A 59 12.28 -16.69 3.50
N ASP A 60 11.78 -17.71 2.83
CA ASP A 60 12.55 -18.90 2.45
C ASP A 60 13.04 -18.85 1.01
N THR A 61 12.72 -17.79 0.29
CA THR A 61 13.12 -17.61 -1.11
C THR A 61 14.32 -16.67 -1.16
N LYS A 62 15.33 -17.04 -1.93
CA LYS A 62 16.52 -16.20 -2.12
C LYS A 62 16.53 -15.56 -3.49
#